data_a01010e036b670b066fd91ee8fe2b768
#
_entry.id   a01010e036b670b066fd91ee8fe2b768
#
_cell.length_a   1.000
_cell.length_b   1.000
_cell.length_c   1.000
_cell.angle_alpha   90.00
_cell.angle_beta   90.00
_cell.angle_gamma   90.00
#
_symmetry.space_group_name_H-M   'P 1'
#
loop_
_entity.id
_entity.type
_entity.pdbx_description
1 polymer ?
#
loop_
_entity_poly.entity_id
_entity_poly.type
_entity_poly.pdbx_seq_one_letter_code
_entity_poly.pdbx_strand_id
1 'polypeptide(L)'
;MIPTPPPSPRSCGACAPEDRLGQVLAGCIQLTEVLGVGAYGVVYRAFDMRTGVQYAVKALNKVGLEPRQRTFQDREIQLHHQVSQHPNVVSLVKVLDSADCTFVVMEFCPEGDLFSRITEQGFYIGQDALAKNAFLQILEAVEFCHSVGIYHRDLKPENILVSSDGITLKLADFGLATQDYYTSDFGCGSTFYMSPECQQSNSRPNACYASAANDVWSLGVILVNLTCGRNPWKRASMDDSTFRAYMKDRSFLKSILPLSDNLDHILRRVFDLNPAQRMTLPELKQAILLCPELTSEPAAPVAIPSPAYSAVDAARDAAYLASGHLLEPIPHMSQLS
;
A
#
# COMPACT_ATOMS: atom_id res chain seq x y z
N MET A 1 18.49 10.32 -10.37
CA MET A 1 17.91 9.86 -9.10
C MET A 1 16.89 10.88 -8.64
N ILE A 2 15.63 10.52 -8.52
CA ILE A 2 14.61 11.32 -7.85
C ILE A 2 14.59 10.77 -6.42
N PRO A 3 15.05 11.53 -5.44
CA PRO A 3 15.14 11.08 -4.06
C PRO A 3 13.74 10.93 -3.43
N THR A 4 13.68 10.32 -2.24
CA THR A 4 12.49 10.16 -1.37
C THR A 4 11.48 11.29 -1.51
N PRO A 5 10.16 11.02 -1.47
CA PRO A 5 9.16 12.08 -1.50
C PRO A 5 9.50 13.19 -0.51
N PRO A 6 9.40 14.45 -0.91
CA PRO A 6 9.65 15.56 0.01
C PRO A 6 8.61 15.52 1.13
N PRO A 7 8.93 16.02 2.33
CA PRO A 7 7.95 16.15 3.41
C PRO A 7 6.76 16.97 2.93
N SER A 8 5.59 16.65 3.47
CA SER A 8 4.34 17.37 3.19
C SER A 8 4.54 18.87 3.38
N PRO A 9 3.96 19.73 2.51
CA PRO A 9 4.08 21.16 2.65
C PRO A 9 3.54 21.59 4.03
N ARG A 10 4.30 22.40 4.75
CA ARG A 10 3.79 23.02 5.97
C ARG A 10 2.56 23.84 5.57
N SER A 11 1.45 23.66 6.29
CA SER A 11 0.17 24.32 6.06
C SER A 11 0.31 25.85 6.24
N CYS A 12 0.75 26.52 5.20
CA CYS A 12 0.68 27.97 5.12
C CYS A 12 -0.47 28.31 4.16
N GLY A 13 -1.66 28.60 4.70
CA GLY A 13 -2.82 29.03 3.93
C GLY A 13 -3.57 27.93 3.16
N ALA A 14 -3.44 26.66 3.53
CA ALA A 14 -4.26 25.61 2.95
C ALA A 14 -5.71 25.76 3.43
N CYS A 15 -6.64 25.85 2.48
CA CYS A 15 -8.08 25.75 2.69
C CYS A 15 -8.39 24.48 3.49
N ALA A 16 -9.25 24.54 4.51
CA ALA A 16 -9.66 23.36 5.22
C ALA A 16 -10.34 22.37 4.24
N PRO A 17 -10.20 21.04 4.44
CA PRO A 17 -10.84 20.08 3.55
C PRO A 17 -12.32 20.35 3.32
N GLU A 18 -13.04 20.76 4.37
CA GLU A 18 -14.47 21.05 4.36
C GLU A 18 -14.83 22.30 3.53
N ASP A 19 -13.90 23.25 3.35
CA ASP A 19 -14.15 24.47 2.58
C ASP A 19 -14.39 24.21 1.08
N ARG A 20 -13.99 23.04 0.58
CA ARG A 20 -14.24 22.63 -0.81
C ARG A 20 -15.55 21.87 -1.00
N LEU A 21 -16.26 21.53 0.08
CA LEU A 21 -17.57 20.86 -0.02
C LEU A 21 -18.57 21.79 -0.72
N GLY A 22 -19.33 21.23 -1.67
CA GLY A 22 -20.23 21.97 -2.54
C GLY A 22 -19.55 22.59 -3.76
N GLN A 23 -18.21 22.61 -3.86
CA GLN A 23 -17.51 23.09 -5.05
C GLN A 23 -17.90 22.24 -6.26
N VAL A 24 -18.18 22.93 -7.39
CA VAL A 24 -18.52 22.29 -8.66
C VAL A 24 -17.32 22.38 -9.61
N LEU A 25 -16.80 21.24 -10.02
CA LEU A 25 -15.69 21.12 -10.95
C LEU A 25 -16.23 20.92 -12.37
N ALA A 26 -15.58 21.56 -13.36
CA ALA A 26 -15.95 21.48 -14.77
C ALA A 26 -17.45 21.69 -15.05
N GLY A 27 -18.14 22.45 -14.19
CA GLY A 27 -19.57 22.79 -14.34
C GLY A 27 -20.55 21.64 -14.06
N CYS A 28 -20.08 20.46 -13.58
CA CYS A 28 -20.97 19.33 -13.35
C CYS A 28 -20.57 18.37 -12.21
N ILE A 29 -19.32 18.30 -11.79
CA ILE A 29 -18.88 17.37 -10.75
C ILE A 29 -18.87 18.12 -9.41
N GLN A 30 -19.79 17.80 -8.52
CA GLN A 30 -19.91 18.43 -7.21
C GLN A 30 -19.23 17.59 -6.13
N LEU A 31 -18.34 18.22 -5.36
CA LEU A 31 -17.71 17.60 -4.16
C LEU A 31 -18.72 17.57 -3.01
N THR A 32 -18.90 16.40 -2.37
CA THR A 32 -19.99 16.21 -1.38
C THR A 32 -19.52 15.78 0.00
N GLU A 33 -18.41 15.06 0.10
CA GLU A 33 -17.95 14.46 1.34
C GLU A 33 -16.42 14.33 1.31
N VAL A 34 -15.75 14.48 2.45
CA VAL A 34 -14.33 14.17 2.61
C VAL A 34 -14.19 12.68 2.89
N LEU A 35 -13.56 11.93 2.00
CA LEU A 35 -13.28 10.51 2.17
C LEU A 35 -11.97 10.27 2.93
N GLY A 36 -10.99 11.17 2.77
CA GLY A 36 -9.71 11.02 3.45
C GLY A 36 -8.80 12.22 3.24
N VAL A 37 -7.90 12.42 4.20
CA VAL A 37 -6.87 13.46 4.16
C VAL A 37 -5.51 12.77 4.19
N GLY A 38 -4.74 12.93 3.13
CA GLY A 38 -3.41 12.35 2.99
C GLY A 38 -2.30 13.40 2.99
N ALA A 39 -1.06 12.94 3.00
CA ALA A 39 0.12 13.81 2.99
C ALA A 39 0.18 14.75 1.76
N TYR A 40 -0.39 14.36 0.65
CA TYR A 40 -0.28 15.07 -0.63
C TYR A 40 -1.59 15.68 -1.11
N GLY A 41 -2.70 15.50 -0.40
CA GLY A 41 -3.99 16.04 -0.79
C GLY A 41 -5.16 15.45 -0.03
N VAL A 42 -6.35 15.86 -0.43
CA VAL A 42 -7.61 15.43 0.16
C VAL A 42 -8.41 14.67 -0.89
N VAL A 43 -8.98 13.54 -0.50
CA VAL A 43 -9.87 12.75 -1.37
C VAL A 43 -11.31 13.04 -0.98
N TYR A 44 -12.10 13.39 -1.97
CA TYR A 44 -13.52 13.71 -1.83
C TYR A 44 -14.37 12.69 -2.56
N ARG A 45 -15.55 12.42 -2.01
CA ARG A 45 -16.67 11.87 -2.78
C ARG A 45 -17.28 13.00 -3.60
N ALA A 46 -17.60 12.70 -4.84
CA ALA A 46 -18.24 13.64 -5.76
C ALA A 46 -19.28 12.93 -6.59
N PHE A 47 -20.20 13.68 -7.20
CA PHE A 47 -21.13 13.15 -8.18
C PHE A 47 -21.29 14.10 -9.36
N ASP A 48 -21.51 13.54 -10.54
CA ASP A 48 -21.88 14.34 -11.72
C ASP A 48 -23.37 14.66 -11.65
N MET A 49 -23.69 15.93 -11.50
CA MET A 49 -25.07 16.46 -11.40
C MET A 49 -25.94 16.17 -12.62
N ARG A 50 -25.33 15.83 -13.77
CA ARG A 50 -26.05 15.53 -15.01
C ARG A 50 -26.38 14.04 -15.14
N THR A 51 -25.44 13.17 -14.71
CA THR A 51 -25.57 11.72 -14.90
C THR A 51 -25.87 10.96 -13.62
N GLY A 52 -25.65 11.58 -12.45
CA GLY A 52 -25.73 10.94 -11.15
C GLY A 52 -24.59 9.99 -10.84
N VAL A 53 -23.59 9.87 -11.70
CA VAL A 53 -22.43 8.98 -11.50
C VAL A 53 -21.56 9.52 -10.36
N GLN A 54 -21.16 8.63 -9.46
CA GLN A 54 -20.29 8.96 -8.33
C GLN A 54 -18.82 8.77 -8.69
N TYR A 55 -17.98 9.65 -8.13
CA TYR A 55 -16.54 9.67 -8.33
C TYR A 55 -15.81 9.85 -7.01
N ALA A 56 -14.56 9.39 -6.94
CA ALA A 56 -13.58 9.85 -5.98
C ALA A 56 -12.72 10.93 -6.64
N VAL A 57 -12.49 12.05 -5.94
CA VAL A 57 -11.70 13.17 -6.47
C VAL A 57 -10.57 13.47 -5.51
N LYS A 58 -9.33 13.17 -5.92
CA LYS A 58 -8.12 13.56 -5.17
C LYS A 58 -7.73 14.99 -5.55
N ALA A 59 -7.81 15.90 -4.58
CA ALA A 59 -7.43 17.29 -4.74
C ALA A 59 -5.98 17.48 -4.30
N LEU A 60 -5.11 17.79 -5.25
CA LEU A 60 -3.68 18.00 -5.05
C LEU A 60 -3.41 19.51 -5.05
N ASN A 61 -3.07 20.06 -3.89
CA ASN A 61 -2.79 21.49 -3.73
C ASN A 61 -1.53 21.88 -4.52
N LYS A 62 -1.56 23.02 -5.20
CA LYS A 62 -0.43 23.60 -5.96
C LYS A 62 0.23 24.77 -5.24
N VAL A 63 -0.51 25.40 -4.31
CA VAL A 63 -0.04 26.61 -3.63
C VAL A 63 1.07 26.26 -2.64
N GLY A 64 2.19 26.96 -2.74
CA GLY A 64 3.32 26.77 -1.84
C GLY A 64 4.16 25.51 -2.09
N LEU A 65 3.90 24.77 -3.19
CA LEU A 65 4.71 23.61 -3.54
C LEU A 65 6.08 24.03 -4.10
N GLU A 66 7.10 23.34 -3.64
CA GLU A 66 8.40 23.36 -4.29
C GLU A 66 8.33 22.65 -5.66
N PRO A 67 9.18 23.01 -6.64
CA PRO A 67 9.21 22.38 -7.95
C PRO A 67 9.31 20.86 -7.90
N ARG A 68 10.05 20.33 -6.93
CA ARG A 68 10.22 18.90 -6.69
C ARG A 68 8.90 18.24 -6.29
N GLN A 69 8.12 18.84 -5.39
CA GLN A 69 6.82 18.31 -4.96
C GLN A 69 5.82 18.25 -6.13
N ARG A 70 5.84 19.28 -6.98
CA ARG A 70 5.03 19.27 -8.20
C ARG A 70 5.40 18.11 -9.13
N THR A 71 6.69 17.89 -9.36
CA THR A 71 7.17 16.76 -10.18
C THR A 71 6.67 15.41 -9.63
N PHE A 72 6.59 15.24 -8.29
CA PHE A 72 6.03 14.04 -7.69
C PHE A 72 4.54 13.88 -7.97
N GLN A 73 3.75 14.96 -7.85
CA GLN A 73 2.31 14.92 -8.17
C GLN A 73 2.07 14.59 -9.65
N ASP A 74 2.80 15.24 -10.56
CA ASP A 74 2.69 14.98 -12.00
C ASP A 74 3.05 13.53 -12.34
N ARG A 75 4.10 12.99 -11.69
CA ARG A 75 4.52 11.60 -11.84
C ARG A 75 3.46 10.62 -11.33
N GLU A 76 2.89 10.83 -10.16
CA GLU A 76 1.81 10.01 -9.63
C GLU A 76 0.66 9.90 -10.62
N ILE A 77 0.19 11.06 -11.14
CA ILE A 77 -0.90 11.12 -12.13
C ILE A 77 -0.51 10.37 -13.41
N GLN A 78 0.72 10.57 -13.91
CA GLN A 78 1.20 9.94 -15.13
C GLN A 78 1.27 8.41 -14.98
N LEU A 79 1.85 7.90 -13.88
CA LEU A 79 2.00 6.47 -13.65
C LEU A 79 0.64 5.81 -13.44
N HIS A 80 -0.25 6.43 -12.65
CA HIS A 80 -1.61 5.94 -12.46
C HIS A 80 -2.37 5.88 -13.79
N HIS A 81 -2.29 6.92 -14.63
CA HIS A 81 -2.95 6.94 -15.95
C HIS A 81 -2.50 5.79 -16.84
N GLN A 82 -1.21 5.43 -16.84
CA GLN A 82 -0.68 4.34 -17.67
C GLN A 82 -1.26 2.97 -17.31
N VAL A 83 -1.61 2.74 -16.05
CA VAL A 83 -2.14 1.46 -15.57
C VAL A 83 -3.67 1.46 -15.36
N SER A 84 -4.30 2.60 -15.51
CA SER A 84 -5.73 2.85 -15.23
C SER A 84 -6.71 2.01 -16.06
N GLN A 85 -6.27 1.41 -17.16
CA GLN A 85 -7.12 0.56 -18.02
C GLN A 85 -7.31 -0.87 -17.49
N HIS A 86 -6.50 -1.30 -16.50
CA HIS A 86 -6.62 -2.65 -15.95
C HIS A 86 -7.86 -2.76 -15.05
N PRO A 87 -8.68 -3.83 -15.16
CA PRO A 87 -9.92 -3.95 -14.38
C PRO A 87 -9.72 -3.95 -12.87
N ASN A 88 -8.57 -4.41 -12.39
CA ASN A 88 -8.22 -4.41 -10.97
C ASN A 88 -7.29 -3.24 -10.57
N VAL A 89 -7.33 -2.13 -11.31
CA VAL A 89 -6.72 -0.85 -10.93
C VAL A 89 -7.83 0.20 -10.90
N VAL A 90 -7.81 1.10 -9.92
CA VAL A 90 -8.77 2.21 -9.85
C VAL A 90 -8.65 3.05 -11.12
N SER A 91 -9.75 3.21 -11.85
CA SER A 91 -9.75 3.94 -13.12
C SER A 91 -9.58 5.44 -12.88
N LEU A 92 -8.56 6.05 -13.49
CA LEU A 92 -8.42 7.49 -13.58
C LEU A 92 -9.29 7.99 -14.74
N VAL A 93 -10.37 8.71 -14.40
CA VAL A 93 -11.38 9.14 -15.37
C VAL A 93 -10.98 10.46 -16.04
N LYS A 94 -10.47 11.41 -15.25
CA LYS A 94 -10.17 12.76 -15.74
C LYS A 94 -9.23 13.51 -14.79
N VAL A 95 -8.41 14.37 -15.35
CA VAL A 95 -7.63 15.36 -14.59
C VAL A 95 -8.15 16.74 -14.90
N LEU A 96 -8.49 17.52 -13.88
CA LEU A 96 -8.96 18.89 -14.01
C LEU A 96 -7.95 19.81 -13.32
N ASP A 97 -7.52 20.82 -14.02
CA ASP A 97 -6.50 21.74 -13.55
C ASP A 97 -7.08 23.10 -13.23
N SER A 98 -6.74 23.64 -12.06
CA SER A 98 -7.04 25.02 -11.66
C SER A 98 -5.77 25.74 -11.22
N ALA A 99 -5.87 27.04 -10.93
CA ALA A 99 -4.73 27.84 -10.52
C ALA A 99 -4.11 27.35 -9.18
N ASP A 100 -4.94 26.87 -8.27
CA ASP A 100 -4.59 26.51 -6.90
C ASP A 100 -4.51 24.98 -6.65
N CYS A 101 -5.12 24.17 -7.53
CA CYS A 101 -5.30 22.74 -7.29
C CYS A 101 -5.35 21.93 -8.59
N THR A 102 -4.82 20.72 -8.58
CA THR A 102 -5.08 19.69 -9.58
C THR A 102 -6.06 18.68 -8.98
N PHE A 103 -7.18 18.43 -9.67
CA PHE A 103 -8.19 17.45 -9.25
C PHE A 103 -8.08 16.21 -10.13
N VAL A 104 -7.77 15.09 -9.51
CA VAL A 104 -7.73 13.77 -10.16
C VAL A 104 -9.06 13.08 -9.90
N VAL A 105 -9.90 13.00 -10.93
CA VAL A 105 -11.20 12.32 -10.88
C VAL A 105 -11.02 10.85 -11.19
N MET A 106 -11.45 10.00 -10.27
CA MET A 106 -11.30 8.54 -10.34
C MET A 106 -12.65 7.86 -10.14
N GLU A 107 -12.76 6.60 -10.53
CA GLU A 107 -13.92 5.79 -10.15
C GLU A 107 -14.06 5.74 -8.64
N PHE A 108 -15.30 5.66 -8.17
CA PHE A 108 -15.62 5.54 -6.74
C PHE A 108 -15.84 4.08 -6.36
N CYS A 109 -15.14 3.61 -5.35
CA CYS A 109 -15.29 2.28 -4.77
C CYS A 109 -16.03 2.39 -3.43
N PRO A 110 -17.35 2.14 -3.40
CA PRO A 110 -18.20 2.45 -2.24
C PRO A 110 -18.03 1.49 -1.07
N GLU A 111 -17.46 0.30 -1.31
CA GLU A 111 -17.36 -0.78 -0.32
C GLU A 111 -16.11 -0.67 0.57
N GLY A 112 -15.40 0.48 0.50
CA GLY A 112 -14.22 0.77 1.31
C GLY A 112 -12.96 0.06 0.84
N ASP A 113 -12.04 -0.20 1.77
CA ASP A 113 -10.77 -0.84 1.50
C ASP A 113 -10.70 -2.30 1.99
N LEU A 114 -9.69 -3.00 1.51
CA LEU A 114 -9.46 -4.40 1.87
C LEU A 114 -9.06 -4.56 3.34
N PHE A 115 -8.42 -3.53 3.95
CA PHE A 115 -8.05 -3.57 5.36
C PHE A 115 -9.27 -3.72 6.26
N SER A 116 -10.29 -2.89 6.07
CA SER A 116 -11.56 -2.96 6.82
C SER A 116 -12.28 -4.30 6.59
N ARG A 117 -12.25 -4.82 5.35
CA ARG A 117 -12.81 -6.14 5.03
C ARG A 117 -12.12 -7.28 5.78
N ILE A 118 -10.81 -7.21 5.94
CA ILE A 118 -10.03 -8.22 6.65
C ILE A 118 -10.22 -8.09 8.17
N THR A 119 -10.02 -6.87 8.70
CA THR A 119 -9.85 -6.67 10.15
C THR A 119 -11.15 -6.46 10.90
N GLU A 120 -12.09 -5.70 10.32
CA GLU A 120 -13.35 -5.36 10.98
C GLU A 120 -14.45 -6.39 10.68
N GLN A 121 -14.47 -6.91 9.46
CA GLN A 121 -15.52 -7.83 9.01
C GLN A 121 -15.09 -9.30 9.06
N GLY A 122 -13.78 -9.60 9.10
CA GLY A 122 -13.27 -10.97 9.07
C GLY A 122 -13.66 -11.74 7.79
N PHE A 123 -13.95 -11.01 6.70
CA PHE A 123 -14.63 -11.52 5.50
C PHE A 123 -13.92 -12.70 4.82
N TYR A 124 -12.60 -12.76 4.90
CA TYR A 124 -11.77 -13.77 4.21
C TYR A 124 -11.32 -14.91 5.13
N ILE A 125 -11.43 -14.74 6.47
CA ILE A 125 -10.90 -15.71 7.43
C ILE A 125 -11.68 -17.02 7.37
N GLY A 126 -10.97 -18.14 7.16
CA GLY A 126 -11.58 -19.45 6.96
C GLY A 126 -12.30 -19.63 5.61
N GLN A 127 -12.13 -18.69 4.68
CA GLN A 127 -12.74 -18.68 3.36
C GLN A 127 -11.67 -18.75 2.27
N ASP A 128 -10.94 -19.84 2.19
CA ASP A 128 -9.81 -20.03 1.29
C ASP A 128 -10.10 -19.66 -0.17
N ALA A 129 -11.28 -20.03 -0.66
CA ALA A 129 -11.69 -19.72 -2.05
C ALA A 129 -11.83 -18.21 -2.28
N LEU A 130 -12.39 -17.47 -1.30
CA LEU A 130 -12.52 -16.01 -1.38
C LEU A 130 -11.15 -15.32 -1.24
N ALA A 131 -10.34 -15.74 -0.27
CA ALA A 131 -8.98 -15.24 -0.07
C ALA A 131 -8.11 -15.46 -1.32
N LYS A 132 -8.20 -16.64 -1.93
CA LYS A 132 -7.50 -16.98 -3.16
C LYS A 132 -7.94 -16.12 -4.34
N ASN A 133 -9.25 -15.94 -4.54
CA ASN A 133 -9.78 -15.08 -5.59
C ASN A 133 -9.33 -13.63 -5.40
N ALA A 134 -9.45 -13.10 -4.18
CA ALA A 134 -9.01 -11.75 -3.84
C ALA A 134 -7.51 -11.56 -4.13
N PHE A 135 -6.68 -12.49 -3.68
CA PHE A 135 -5.25 -12.42 -3.90
C PHE A 135 -4.86 -12.48 -5.38
N LEU A 136 -5.52 -13.32 -6.18
CA LEU A 136 -5.27 -13.42 -7.61
C LEU A 136 -5.60 -12.11 -8.35
N GLN A 137 -6.67 -11.42 -7.98
CA GLN A 137 -7.02 -10.11 -8.55
C GLN A 137 -5.94 -9.06 -8.26
N ILE A 138 -5.45 -9.02 -7.01
CA ILE A 138 -4.37 -8.09 -6.62
C ILE A 138 -3.10 -8.41 -7.40
N LEU A 139 -2.77 -9.69 -7.50
CA LEU A 139 -1.58 -10.15 -8.21
C LEU A 139 -1.64 -9.83 -9.70
N GLU A 140 -2.81 -9.95 -10.34
CA GLU A 140 -3.02 -9.57 -11.75
C GLU A 140 -2.82 -8.06 -11.97
N ALA A 141 -3.31 -7.22 -11.06
CA ALA A 141 -3.08 -5.79 -11.10
C ALA A 141 -1.57 -5.45 -11.01
N VAL A 142 -0.86 -6.07 -10.06
CA VAL A 142 0.57 -5.83 -9.86
C VAL A 142 1.40 -6.39 -11.02
N GLU A 143 1.06 -7.56 -11.54
CA GLU A 143 1.69 -8.16 -12.72
C GLU A 143 1.54 -7.25 -13.95
N PHE A 144 0.36 -6.69 -14.16
CA PHE A 144 0.13 -5.70 -15.22
C PHE A 144 0.98 -4.45 -15.03
N CYS A 145 1.04 -3.87 -13.81
CA CYS A 145 1.90 -2.72 -13.52
C CYS A 145 3.37 -3.03 -13.84
N HIS A 146 3.88 -4.17 -13.38
CA HIS A 146 5.27 -4.56 -13.65
C HIS A 146 5.53 -4.81 -15.14
N SER A 147 4.55 -5.31 -15.90
CA SER A 147 4.69 -5.55 -17.34
C SER A 147 4.90 -4.26 -18.15
N VAL A 148 4.41 -3.13 -17.65
CA VAL A 148 4.63 -1.80 -18.24
C VAL A 148 5.73 -1.00 -17.53
N GLY A 149 6.52 -1.67 -16.67
CA GLY A 149 7.69 -1.08 -16.00
C GLY A 149 7.31 -0.16 -14.83
N ILE A 150 6.15 -0.35 -14.20
CA ILE A 150 5.69 0.44 -13.04
C ILE A 150 5.69 -0.45 -11.80
N TYR A 151 6.40 -0.03 -10.75
CA TYR A 151 6.49 -0.69 -9.45
C TYR A 151 5.80 0.17 -8.39
N HIS A 152 4.91 -0.45 -7.60
CA HIS A 152 4.00 0.28 -6.70
C HIS A 152 4.69 0.79 -5.44
N ARG A 153 5.48 -0.04 -4.77
CA ARG A 153 6.28 0.22 -3.57
C ARG A 153 5.51 0.51 -2.26
N ASP A 154 4.19 0.62 -2.31
CA ASP A 154 3.34 0.76 -1.11
C ASP A 154 2.10 -0.16 -1.20
N LEU A 155 2.32 -1.42 -1.57
CA LEU A 155 1.26 -2.43 -1.57
C LEU A 155 0.87 -2.76 -0.13
N LYS A 156 -0.41 -2.51 0.18
CA LYS A 156 -1.05 -2.78 1.47
C LYS A 156 -2.56 -2.85 1.31
N PRO A 157 -3.29 -3.49 2.23
CA PRO A 157 -4.75 -3.62 2.12
C PRO A 157 -5.49 -2.28 2.06
N GLU A 158 -4.97 -1.22 2.68
CA GLU A 158 -5.56 0.12 2.63
C GLU A 158 -5.52 0.76 1.23
N ASN A 159 -4.57 0.33 0.39
CA ASN A 159 -4.44 0.77 -1.00
C ASN A 159 -5.15 -0.16 -1.99
N ILE A 160 -5.98 -1.08 -1.52
CA ILE A 160 -6.79 -1.99 -2.32
C ILE A 160 -8.25 -1.73 -1.99
N LEU A 161 -8.96 -1.13 -2.93
CA LEU A 161 -10.36 -0.74 -2.75
C LEU A 161 -11.31 -1.83 -3.25
N VAL A 162 -12.52 -1.84 -2.70
CA VAL A 162 -13.56 -2.81 -3.04
C VAL A 162 -14.64 -2.10 -3.87
N SER A 163 -14.91 -2.63 -5.06
CA SER A 163 -15.92 -2.10 -5.98
C SER A 163 -17.34 -2.33 -5.46
N SER A 164 -18.33 -1.71 -6.09
CA SER A 164 -19.75 -1.77 -5.73
C SER A 164 -20.37 -3.16 -5.76
N ASP A 165 -19.74 -4.13 -6.45
CA ASP A 165 -20.16 -5.52 -6.42
C ASP A 165 -19.74 -6.29 -5.17
N GLY A 166 -18.92 -5.65 -4.31
CA GLY A 166 -18.39 -6.24 -3.08
C GLY A 166 -17.34 -7.34 -3.27
N ILE A 167 -16.92 -7.61 -4.52
CA ILE A 167 -16.03 -8.74 -4.87
C ILE A 167 -14.82 -8.27 -5.66
N THR A 168 -14.99 -7.32 -6.58
CA THR A 168 -13.92 -6.80 -7.43
C THR A 168 -13.00 -5.90 -6.62
N LEU A 169 -11.71 -6.25 -6.60
CA LEU A 169 -10.66 -5.49 -5.93
C LEU A 169 -9.93 -4.59 -6.92
N LYS A 170 -9.56 -3.40 -6.47
CA LYS A 170 -8.93 -2.37 -7.30
C LYS A 170 -7.75 -1.73 -6.58
N LEU A 171 -6.57 -1.88 -7.17
CA LEU A 171 -5.34 -1.25 -6.68
C LEU A 171 -5.41 0.26 -6.86
N ALA A 172 -5.07 1.01 -5.81
CA ALA A 172 -5.12 2.47 -5.73
C ALA A 172 -3.80 3.04 -5.20
N ASP A 173 -3.68 4.35 -5.25
CA ASP A 173 -2.59 5.17 -4.70
C ASP A 173 -1.20 4.86 -5.25
N PHE A 174 -0.87 5.49 -6.37
CA PHE A 174 0.43 5.41 -7.04
C PHE A 174 1.42 6.51 -6.59
N GLY A 175 1.19 7.15 -5.45
CA GLY A 175 2.02 8.24 -4.93
C GLY A 175 3.49 7.88 -4.67
N LEU A 176 3.77 6.60 -4.38
CA LEU A 176 5.13 6.08 -4.21
C LEU A 176 5.61 5.25 -5.40
N ALA A 177 4.81 5.10 -6.46
CA ALA A 177 5.17 4.28 -7.60
C ALA A 177 6.40 4.81 -8.37
N THR A 178 7.14 3.90 -9.00
CA THR A 178 8.36 4.21 -9.76
C THR A 178 8.48 3.37 -11.02
N GLN A 179 9.21 3.88 -12.01
CA GLN A 179 9.70 3.10 -13.15
C GLN A 179 11.14 2.60 -12.95
N ASP A 180 11.78 2.98 -11.84
CA ASP A 180 13.13 2.55 -11.53
C ASP A 180 13.10 1.11 -11.01
N TYR A 181 13.64 0.16 -11.79
CA TYR A 181 13.78 -1.22 -11.35
C TYR A 181 14.66 -1.34 -10.10
N TYR A 182 15.76 -0.58 -10.06
CA TYR A 182 16.59 -0.41 -8.87
C TYR A 182 16.48 1.03 -8.36
N THR A 183 16.18 1.19 -7.09
CA THR A 183 16.02 2.50 -6.46
C THR A 183 16.84 2.59 -5.17
N SER A 184 17.26 3.81 -4.85
CA SER A 184 17.92 4.17 -3.59
C SER A 184 16.98 4.81 -2.58
N ASP A 185 15.67 4.83 -2.87
CA ASP A 185 14.65 5.40 -2.00
C ASP A 185 14.29 4.42 -0.86
N PHE A 186 15.21 4.22 0.06
CA PHE A 186 15.01 3.36 1.21
C PHE A 186 13.95 3.90 2.16
N GLY A 187 13.20 2.99 2.82
CA GLY A 187 12.17 3.35 3.78
C GLY A 187 10.90 3.94 3.16
N CYS A 188 10.73 3.83 1.83
CA CYS A 188 9.49 4.18 1.15
C CYS A 188 8.44 3.07 1.31
N GLY A 189 7.24 3.44 1.74
CA GLY A 189 6.10 2.54 1.93
C GLY A 189 5.74 2.31 3.39
N SER A 190 4.81 1.41 3.61
CA SER A 190 4.28 1.09 4.94
C SER A 190 5.12 0.01 5.62
N THR A 191 5.59 0.29 6.82
CA THR A 191 6.61 -0.49 7.55
C THR A 191 6.31 -1.99 7.66
N PHE A 192 5.05 -2.36 7.84
CA PHE A 192 4.62 -3.76 7.96
C PHE A 192 4.85 -4.56 6.67
N TYR A 193 4.79 -3.88 5.51
CA TYR A 193 4.79 -4.47 4.18
C TYR A 193 6.14 -4.35 3.45
N MET A 194 7.03 -3.49 3.94
CA MET A 194 8.37 -3.31 3.35
C MET A 194 9.25 -4.54 3.52
N SER A 195 9.98 -4.87 2.47
CA SER A 195 11.03 -5.89 2.52
C SER A 195 12.22 -5.48 3.41
N PRO A 196 13.02 -6.45 3.92
CA PRO A 196 14.19 -6.12 4.75
C PRO A 196 15.19 -5.20 4.05
N GLU A 197 15.43 -5.41 2.76
CA GLU A 197 16.35 -4.61 1.96
C GLU A 197 15.84 -3.19 1.71
N CYS A 198 14.51 -2.99 1.62
CA CYS A 198 13.90 -1.66 1.50
C CYS A 198 14.01 -0.86 2.80
N GLN A 199 13.97 -1.52 3.96
CA GLN A 199 14.05 -0.88 5.28
C GLN A 199 15.46 -0.48 5.68
N GLN A 200 16.49 -1.08 5.07
CA GLN A 200 17.89 -0.82 5.40
C GLN A 200 18.38 0.42 4.67
N SER A 201 18.57 1.52 5.39
CA SER A 201 19.41 2.60 4.88
C SER A 201 20.87 2.13 4.92
N ASN A 202 21.34 1.52 3.83
CA ASN A 202 22.72 1.14 3.73
C ASN A 202 23.59 2.40 3.60
N SER A 203 24.50 2.58 4.54
CA SER A 203 25.53 3.63 4.50
C SER A 203 26.55 3.43 3.35
N ARG A 204 26.33 2.45 2.50
CA ARG A 204 27.21 2.18 1.35
C ARG A 204 26.90 3.14 0.20
N PRO A 205 27.91 3.77 -0.38
CA PRO A 205 27.74 4.55 -1.61
C PRO A 205 27.09 3.68 -2.68
N ASN A 206 26.06 4.22 -3.36
CA ASN A 206 25.31 3.53 -4.43
C ASN A 206 24.50 2.29 -4.00
N ALA A 207 24.13 2.16 -2.70
CA ALA A 207 23.19 1.13 -2.30
C ALA A 207 21.83 1.34 -3.00
N CYS A 208 21.24 0.25 -3.46
CA CYS A 208 19.91 0.22 -4.08
C CYS A 208 19.21 -1.10 -3.77
N TYR A 209 17.89 -1.13 -3.93
CA TYR A 209 17.11 -2.35 -3.85
C TYR A 209 16.22 -2.51 -5.10
N ALA A 210 15.79 -3.73 -5.40
CA ALA A 210 14.91 -4.02 -6.52
C ALA A 210 13.46 -3.73 -6.16
N SER A 211 12.81 -2.78 -6.85
CA SER A 211 11.43 -2.36 -6.61
C SER A 211 10.44 -3.51 -6.80
N ALA A 212 10.62 -4.31 -7.86
CA ALA A 212 9.77 -5.47 -8.14
C ALA A 212 9.82 -6.52 -7.01
N ALA A 213 11.00 -6.82 -6.50
CA ALA A 213 11.14 -7.80 -5.42
C ALA A 213 10.52 -7.30 -4.10
N ASN A 214 10.57 -5.98 -3.84
CA ASN A 214 9.88 -5.39 -2.69
C ASN A 214 8.35 -5.56 -2.82
N ASP A 215 7.77 -5.33 -4.00
CA ASP A 215 6.34 -5.53 -4.22
C ASP A 215 5.92 -7.00 -4.00
N VAL A 216 6.74 -7.96 -4.44
CA VAL A 216 6.49 -9.40 -4.16
C VAL A 216 6.49 -9.70 -2.66
N TRP A 217 7.41 -9.11 -1.89
CA TRP A 217 7.42 -9.22 -0.44
C TRP A 217 6.12 -8.70 0.18
N SER A 218 5.70 -7.50 -0.22
CA SER A 218 4.46 -6.87 0.25
C SER A 218 3.23 -7.73 -0.06
N LEU A 219 3.18 -8.35 -1.25
CA LEU A 219 2.12 -9.32 -1.61
C LEU A 219 2.12 -10.53 -0.67
N GLY A 220 3.28 -11.02 -0.25
CA GLY A 220 3.35 -12.09 0.76
C GLY A 220 2.72 -11.69 2.09
N VAL A 221 2.94 -10.45 2.55
CA VAL A 221 2.30 -9.95 3.77
C VAL A 221 0.79 -9.83 3.59
N ILE A 222 0.32 -9.31 2.44
CA ILE A 222 -1.11 -9.23 2.11
C ILE A 222 -1.75 -10.63 2.08
N LEU A 223 -1.06 -11.63 1.56
CA LEU A 223 -1.54 -13.01 1.55
C LEU A 223 -1.74 -13.55 2.97
N VAL A 224 -0.81 -13.26 3.89
CA VAL A 224 -0.97 -13.58 5.32
C VAL A 224 -2.15 -12.81 5.93
N ASN A 225 -2.35 -11.53 5.57
CA ASN A 225 -3.50 -10.77 6.04
C ASN A 225 -4.83 -11.41 5.59
N LEU A 226 -4.96 -11.76 4.31
CA LEU A 226 -6.17 -12.39 3.76
C LEU A 226 -6.49 -13.73 4.44
N THR A 227 -5.48 -14.54 4.72
CA THR A 227 -5.67 -15.89 5.26
C THR A 227 -5.77 -15.94 6.78
N CYS A 228 -5.05 -15.05 7.49
CA CYS A 228 -4.89 -15.11 8.93
C CYS A 228 -5.42 -13.87 9.67
N GLY A 229 -5.88 -12.82 8.97
CA GLY A 229 -6.41 -11.59 9.56
C GLY A 229 -5.38 -10.72 10.30
N ARG A 230 -4.08 -10.98 10.12
CA ARG A 230 -3.02 -10.26 10.82
C ARG A 230 -1.71 -10.23 10.05
N ASN A 231 -0.80 -9.33 10.44
CA ASN A 231 0.54 -9.27 9.90
C ASN A 231 1.43 -10.39 10.46
N PRO A 232 2.39 -10.94 9.67
CA PRO A 232 3.36 -11.92 10.14
C PRO A 232 4.35 -11.33 11.17
N TRP A 233 4.67 -10.04 11.07
CA TRP A 233 5.55 -9.24 11.94
C TRP A 233 5.17 -7.76 11.85
N LYS A 234 5.68 -6.94 12.78
CA LYS A 234 5.54 -5.48 12.72
C LYS A 234 6.56 -4.86 11.77
N ARG A 235 7.75 -5.46 11.69
CA ARG A 235 8.84 -4.99 10.85
C ARG A 235 9.72 -6.16 10.41
N ALA A 236 10.08 -6.21 9.14
CA ALA A 236 11.01 -7.21 8.62
C ALA A 236 12.47 -6.83 8.98
N SER A 237 12.78 -6.81 10.27
CA SER A 237 14.08 -6.44 10.83
C SER A 237 14.43 -7.30 12.04
N MET A 238 15.73 -7.42 12.36
CA MET A 238 16.19 -8.21 13.50
C MET A 238 15.78 -7.64 14.86
N ASP A 239 15.24 -6.41 14.90
CA ASP A 239 14.67 -5.81 16.12
C ASP A 239 13.27 -6.37 16.42
N ASP A 240 12.56 -6.85 15.41
CA ASP A 240 11.26 -7.51 15.58
C ASP A 240 11.44 -8.97 16.05
N SER A 241 10.77 -9.33 17.15
CA SER A 241 10.91 -10.66 17.76
C SER A 241 10.36 -11.78 16.88
N THR A 242 9.24 -11.53 16.18
CA THR A 242 8.60 -12.51 15.29
C THR A 242 9.45 -12.72 14.05
N PHE A 243 9.91 -11.63 13.42
CA PHE A 243 10.81 -11.72 12.28
C PHE A 243 12.12 -12.44 12.66
N ARG A 244 12.71 -12.10 13.80
CA ARG A 244 13.92 -12.76 14.30
C ARG A 244 13.72 -14.27 14.56
N ALA A 245 12.55 -14.69 15.06
CA ALA A 245 12.21 -16.09 15.23
C ALA A 245 12.08 -16.79 13.86
N TYR A 246 11.40 -16.17 12.91
CA TYR A 246 11.29 -16.65 11.53
C TYR A 246 12.66 -16.77 10.83
N MET A 247 13.59 -15.86 11.13
CA MET A 247 14.97 -15.94 10.62
C MET A 247 15.75 -17.13 11.14
N LYS A 248 15.47 -17.54 12.39
CA LYS A 248 16.10 -18.73 13.02
C LYS A 248 15.47 -20.03 12.54
N ASP A 249 14.17 -20.02 12.36
CA ASP A 249 13.38 -21.16 11.90
C ASP A 249 12.31 -20.70 10.90
N ARG A 250 12.50 -21.06 9.63
CA ARG A 250 11.58 -20.71 8.55
C ARG A 250 10.19 -21.35 8.67
N SER A 251 10.04 -22.37 9.53
CA SER A 251 8.73 -22.97 9.84
C SER A 251 7.97 -22.21 10.93
N PHE A 252 8.59 -21.21 11.55
CA PHE A 252 8.02 -20.49 12.69
C PHE A 252 6.65 -19.88 12.40
N LEU A 253 6.44 -19.29 11.22
CA LEU A 253 5.13 -18.71 10.88
C LEU A 253 4.01 -19.76 10.92
N LYS A 254 4.26 -20.97 10.42
CA LYS A 254 3.30 -22.06 10.49
C LYS A 254 3.01 -22.51 11.94
N SER A 255 3.95 -22.35 12.87
CA SER A 255 3.72 -22.68 14.29
C SER A 255 2.79 -21.70 15.01
N ILE A 256 2.61 -20.48 14.47
CA ILE A 256 1.83 -19.40 15.09
C ILE A 256 0.62 -18.94 14.24
N LEU A 257 0.53 -19.39 12.98
CA LEU A 257 -0.52 -19.07 12.03
C LEU A 257 -1.13 -20.36 11.48
N PRO A 258 -2.42 -20.39 11.15
CA PRO A 258 -3.10 -21.56 10.59
C PRO A 258 -2.76 -21.77 9.11
N LEU A 259 -1.49 -21.83 8.76
CA LEU A 259 -1.02 -22.00 7.39
C LEU A 259 -1.04 -23.48 6.99
N SER A 260 -1.54 -23.80 5.80
CA SER A 260 -1.33 -25.10 5.19
C SER A 260 0.15 -25.35 4.89
N ASP A 261 0.55 -26.60 4.68
CA ASP A 261 1.92 -26.93 4.26
C ASP A 261 2.27 -26.26 2.92
N ASN A 262 1.31 -26.20 2.01
CA ASN A 262 1.48 -25.58 0.69
C ASN A 262 1.69 -24.08 0.81
N LEU A 263 0.87 -23.40 1.60
CA LEU A 263 1.01 -21.95 1.79
C LEU A 263 2.31 -21.60 2.53
N ASP A 264 2.69 -22.35 3.56
CA ASP A 264 3.97 -22.16 4.25
C ASP A 264 5.16 -22.29 3.27
N HIS A 265 5.13 -23.30 2.39
CA HIS A 265 6.16 -23.45 1.35
C HIS A 265 6.21 -22.26 0.38
N ILE A 266 5.06 -21.74 -0.05
CA ILE A 266 4.98 -20.57 -0.91
C ILE A 266 5.55 -19.35 -0.19
N LEU A 267 5.13 -19.09 1.05
CA LEU A 267 5.56 -17.94 1.83
C LEU A 267 7.07 -17.94 2.10
N ARG A 268 7.70 -19.13 2.33
CA ARG A 268 9.16 -19.22 2.47
C ARG A 268 9.92 -18.75 1.22
N ARG A 269 9.36 -18.96 0.03
CA ARG A 269 9.94 -18.50 -1.24
C ARG A 269 9.65 -17.02 -1.49
N VAL A 270 8.47 -16.54 -1.11
CA VAL A 270 8.10 -15.12 -1.19
C VAL A 270 8.92 -14.27 -0.21
N PHE A 271 9.16 -14.78 1.00
CA PHE A 271 9.96 -14.13 2.02
C PHE A 271 11.45 -14.54 1.97
N ASP A 272 11.97 -14.85 0.78
CA ASP A 272 13.41 -15.05 0.62
C ASP A 272 14.14 -13.73 0.84
N LEU A 273 15.19 -13.77 1.66
CA LEU A 273 16.00 -12.58 1.99
C LEU A 273 16.85 -12.11 0.83
N ASN A 274 17.21 -13.03 -0.06
CA ASN A 274 17.89 -12.67 -1.29
C ASN A 274 16.83 -12.26 -2.34
N PRO A 275 16.70 -10.97 -2.69
CA PRO A 275 15.71 -10.52 -3.65
C PRO A 275 15.80 -11.22 -5.01
N ALA A 276 17.01 -11.66 -5.40
CA ALA A 276 17.23 -12.38 -6.66
C ALA A 276 16.76 -13.85 -6.65
N GLN A 277 16.54 -14.42 -5.46
CA GLN A 277 16.01 -15.78 -5.28
C GLN A 277 14.53 -15.76 -4.90
N ARG A 278 14.00 -14.58 -4.59
CA ARG A 278 12.59 -14.40 -4.24
C ARG A 278 11.71 -14.80 -5.42
N MET A 279 10.60 -15.47 -5.13
CA MET A 279 9.61 -15.88 -6.12
C MET A 279 9.19 -14.72 -7.02
N THR A 280 9.09 -14.96 -8.32
CA THR A 280 8.60 -13.98 -9.29
C THR A 280 7.05 -13.95 -9.26
N LEU A 281 6.42 -12.88 -9.80
CA LEU A 281 4.96 -12.79 -9.87
C LEU A 281 4.31 -13.95 -10.64
N PRO A 282 4.81 -14.35 -11.84
CA PRO A 282 4.26 -15.51 -12.55
C PRO A 282 4.38 -16.83 -11.76
N GLU A 283 5.52 -17.06 -11.07
CA GLU A 283 5.68 -18.23 -10.21
C GLU A 283 4.72 -18.19 -9.03
N LEU A 284 4.54 -17.02 -8.39
CA LEU A 284 3.60 -16.84 -7.29
C LEU A 284 2.16 -17.11 -7.74
N LYS A 285 1.75 -16.55 -8.90
CA LYS A 285 0.44 -16.79 -9.47
C LYS A 285 0.19 -18.27 -9.71
N GLN A 286 1.13 -18.96 -10.33
CA GLN A 286 1.03 -20.38 -10.58
C GLN A 286 0.97 -21.20 -9.29
N ALA A 287 1.81 -20.85 -8.30
CA ALA A 287 1.81 -21.53 -7.01
C ALA A 287 0.48 -21.39 -6.27
N ILE A 288 -0.12 -20.18 -6.28
CA ILE A 288 -1.42 -19.93 -5.67
C ILE A 288 -2.55 -20.66 -6.43
N LEU A 289 -2.53 -20.67 -7.76
CA LEU A 289 -3.52 -21.40 -8.56
C LEU A 289 -3.50 -22.89 -8.23
N LEU A 290 -2.33 -23.48 -8.07
CA LEU A 290 -2.15 -24.90 -7.77
C LEU A 290 -2.29 -25.25 -6.28
N CYS A 291 -2.27 -24.26 -5.38
CA CYS A 291 -2.40 -24.47 -3.95
C CYS A 291 -3.83 -24.97 -3.63
N PRO A 292 -4.03 -26.20 -3.13
CA PRO A 292 -5.38 -26.71 -2.89
C PRO A 292 -6.05 -25.98 -1.72
N GLU A 293 -5.30 -25.75 -0.64
CA GLU A 293 -5.77 -25.12 0.59
C GLU A 293 -4.74 -24.11 1.07
N LEU A 294 -5.21 -22.90 1.47
CA LEU A 294 -4.36 -21.85 2.02
C LEU A 294 -4.19 -22.00 3.53
N THR A 295 -5.24 -22.42 4.21
CA THR A 295 -5.22 -22.60 5.67
C THR A 295 -5.37 -24.08 6.04
N SER A 296 -4.77 -24.47 7.17
CA SER A 296 -5.05 -25.74 7.84
C SER A 296 -6.23 -25.55 8.78
N GLU A 297 -7.04 -26.60 9.00
CA GLU A 297 -8.01 -26.57 10.08
C GLU A 297 -7.32 -26.17 11.40
N PRO A 298 -7.95 -25.29 12.21
CA PRO A 298 -7.30 -24.85 13.44
C PRO A 298 -7.07 -26.05 14.33
N ALA A 299 -5.79 -26.37 14.61
CA ALA A 299 -5.46 -27.22 15.75
C ALA A 299 -6.13 -26.59 16.98
N ALA A 300 -6.77 -27.43 17.82
CA ALA A 300 -7.50 -26.98 19.01
C ALA A 300 -6.72 -25.90 19.78
N PRO A 301 -7.40 -24.86 20.30
CA PRO A 301 -6.78 -23.59 20.65
C PRO A 301 -5.73 -23.77 21.75
N VAL A 302 -4.47 -23.64 21.39
CA VAL A 302 -3.42 -23.29 22.36
C VAL A 302 -3.58 -21.80 22.60
N ALA A 303 -4.03 -21.44 23.80
CA ALA A 303 -4.22 -20.05 24.22
C ALA A 303 -2.85 -19.36 24.28
N ILE A 304 -2.46 -18.72 23.18
CA ILE A 304 -1.36 -17.76 23.15
C ILE A 304 -2.00 -16.38 23.02
N PRO A 305 -1.70 -15.42 23.92
CA PRO A 305 -2.25 -14.08 23.80
C PRO A 305 -1.76 -13.48 22.47
N SER A 306 -2.70 -13.28 21.53
CA SER A 306 -2.47 -12.58 20.30
C SER A 306 -2.10 -11.12 20.62
N PRO A 307 -1.06 -10.55 20.01
CA PRO A 307 -0.98 -9.11 19.87
C PRO A 307 -2.07 -8.73 18.86
N ALA A 308 -3.27 -8.45 19.38
CA ALA A 308 -4.35 -7.90 18.58
C ALA A 308 -3.88 -6.57 18.00
N TYR A 309 -3.98 -6.46 16.68
CA TYR A 309 -3.92 -5.16 16.02
C TYR A 309 -5.13 -4.38 16.52
N SER A 310 -4.92 -3.43 17.41
CA SER A 310 -6.01 -2.61 17.91
C SER A 310 -6.20 -1.41 16.97
N ALA A 311 -7.43 -0.93 16.85
CA ALA A 311 -7.73 0.31 16.15
C ALA A 311 -6.88 1.50 16.68
N VAL A 312 -6.34 1.37 17.90
CA VAL A 312 -5.40 2.30 18.53
C VAL A 312 -4.02 2.28 17.84
N ASP A 313 -3.54 1.10 17.38
CA ASP A 313 -2.27 1.01 16.67
C ASP A 313 -2.39 1.59 15.26
N ALA A 314 -3.53 1.36 14.58
CA ALA A 314 -3.83 1.96 13.28
C ALA A 314 -3.96 3.50 13.37
N ALA A 315 -4.64 4.00 14.42
CA ALA A 315 -4.76 5.43 14.68
C ALA A 315 -3.41 6.07 15.05
N ARG A 316 -2.55 5.33 15.73
CA ARG A 316 -1.21 5.78 16.11
C ARG A 316 -0.26 5.84 14.91
N ASP A 317 -0.35 4.88 14.00
CA ASP A 317 0.44 4.88 12.76
C ASP A 317 -0.08 5.93 11.77
N ALA A 318 -1.40 6.14 11.69
CA ALA A 318 -2.01 7.25 10.95
C ALA A 318 -1.61 8.62 11.55
N ALA A 319 -1.59 8.74 12.89
CA ALA A 319 -1.13 9.94 13.59
C ALA A 319 0.39 10.15 13.44
N TYR A 320 1.19 9.07 13.41
CA TYR A 320 2.63 9.13 13.15
C TYR A 320 2.93 9.59 11.71
N LEU A 321 2.18 9.09 10.74
CA LEU A 321 2.25 9.54 9.35
C LEU A 321 1.75 10.98 9.17
N ALA A 322 0.71 11.38 9.93
CA ALA A 322 0.16 12.73 9.90
C ALA A 322 1.01 13.76 10.67
N SER A 323 1.74 13.33 11.71
CA SER A 323 2.53 14.24 12.55
C SER A 323 3.88 14.67 11.95
N GLY A 324 4.29 14.09 10.82
CA GLY A 324 5.49 14.53 10.09
C GLY A 324 6.76 14.51 10.95
N HIS A 325 6.87 13.61 11.91
CA HIS A 325 8.07 13.51 12.72
C HIS A 325 9.28 13.17 11.86
N LEU A 326 9.99 14.22 11.47
CA LEU A 326 11.35 14.21 11.01
C LEU A 326 12.20 13.44 12.04
N LEU A 327 12.91 12.45 11.58
CA LEU A 327 14.09 11.99 12.30
C LEU A 327 14.97 13.24 12.51
N GLU A 328 15.13 13.66 13.75
CA GLU A 328 16.11 14.71 14.08
C GLU A 328 17.48 14.24 13.58
N PRO A 329 18.25 15.14 12.95
CA PRO A 329 19.62 14.81 12.55
C PRO A 329 20.43 14.52 13.82
N ILE A 330 21.12 13.39 13.83
CA ILE A 330 22.09 13.03 14.86
C ILE A 330 23.08 14.20 14.97
N PRO A 331 23.30 14.80 16.15
CA PRO A 331 24.24 15.89 16.29
C PRO A 331 25.66 15.39 15.93
N HIS A 332 26.32 16.12 15.04
CA HIS A 332 27.72 15.94 14.73
C HIS A 332 28.52 16.07 16.05
N MET A 333 29.10 14.97 16.51
CA MET A 333 30.22 15.03 17.44
C MET A 333 31.44 15.57 16.69
N SER A 334 31.59 16.89 16.71
CA SER A 334 32.86 17.54 16.47
C SER A 334 33.33 18.16 17.79
N GLN A 335 34.56 17.85 18.13
CA GLN A 335 35.41 18.41 19.18
C GLN A 335 35.30 17.78 20.58
N LEU A 336 36.25 16.90 20.83
CA LEU A 336 37.12 17.05 22.00
C LEU A 336 38.54 16.67 21.58
N SER A 337 39.38 17.67 21.72
CA SER A 337 40.84 17.70 21.57
C SER A 337 41.57 16.59 22.33
#